data_fdb8ea79fa3323e536a2b2d82468ef6c
#
_entry.id   fdb8ea79fa3323e536a2b2d82468ef6c
#
_cell.length_a   1.000
_cell.length_b   1.000
_cell.length_c   1.000
_cell.angle_alpha   90.00
_cell.angle_beta   90.00
_cell.angle_gamma   90.00
#
_symmetry.space_group_name_H-M   'P 1'
#
loop_
_entity.id
_entity.type
_entity.pdbx_description
1 polymer ?
#
loop_
_entity_poly.entity_id
_entity_poly.type
_entity_poly.pdbx_seq_one_letter_code
_entity_poly.pdbx_strand_id
1 'polypeptide(L)'
;MTGRAAYRIRLGLVALLCGAALAACGIPRSSDVLDGRRVGDNVAPRARIVVNPPAVGSPPDVIARDFIRSGPAFQETGDDQQVVGRSYLAPGSVDLWRPNALTTTVYDSRTLLKIEPLPSDQVRLTITAVATIDETGHYRELPPDTKASTVFGMTKVDGEWRIKLPDDGFGLWLNTDDFDRVFAAYQVNYVLTAKKELVPDVRWFPVGPRLPTALARAQLAAVPAYLGGVADTAIPQGTRLAVDAVPVDPTGVATITLTNSTQTLDPTRRRPMWAQFIATLRQAPGVTAVAIEVQGIGKIPVSSLPAAVSSLSDLGFSLTPT
;
A
#
# COMPACT_ATOMS: atom_id res chain seq x y z
N MET A 1 -36.87 -5.32 -74.79
CA MET A 1 -37.22 -5.83 -73.45
C MET A 1 -35.94 -6.05 -72.56
N THR A 2 -34.85 -5.33 -72.78
CA THR A 2 -33.53 -5.58 -72.13
C THR A 2 -33.15 -4.58 -71.03
N GLY A 3 -33.85 -3.43 -70.89
CA GLY A 3 -33.46 -2.43 -69.94
C GLY A 3 -33.91 -2.68 -68.46
N ARG A 4 -35.04 -3.34 -68.26
CA ARG A 4 -35.60 -3.60 -66.92
C ARG A 4 -34.89 -4.70 -66.14
N ALA A 5 -34.31 -5.69 -66.80
CA ALA A 5 -33.57 -6.75 -66.17
C ALA A 5 -32.20 -6.25 -65.66
N ALA A 6 -31.50 -5.43 -66.41
CA ALA A 6 -30.23 -4.85 -66.03
C ALA A 6 -30.34 -3.87 -64.86
N TYR A 7 -31.47 -3.13 -64.78
CA TYR A 7 -31.73 -2.21 -63.62
C TYR A 7 -32.00 -2.98 -62.31
N ARG A 8 -32.78 -4.07 -62.38
CA ARG A 8 -33.06 -4.92 -61.20
C ARG A 8 -31.83 -5.65 -60.69
N ILE A 9 -30.92 -6.07 -61.56
CA ILE A 9 -29.63 -6.68 -61.15
C ILE A 9 -28.68 -5.65 -60.51
N ARG A 10 -28.67 -4.42 -61.00
CA ARG A 10 -27.89 -3.31 -60.36
C ARG A 10 -28.46 -2.92 -59.00
N LEU A 11 -29.76 -2.85 -58.84
CA LEU A 11 -30.38 -2.57 -57.55
C LEU A 11 -30.13 -3.68 -56.52
N GLY A 12 -30.18 -4.94 -56.97
CA GLY A 12 -29.85 -6.10 -56.11
C GLY A 12 -28.39 -6.11 -55.66
N LEU A 13 -27.43 -5.72 -56.55
CA LEU A 13 -26.03 -5.67 -56.22
C LEU A 13 -25.70 -4.52 -55.24
N VAL A 14 -26.36 -3.37 -55.36
CA VAL A 14 -26.20 -2.24 -54.45
C VAL A 14 -26.80 -2.57 -53.06
N ALA A 15 -27.95 -3.25 -53.02
CA ALA A 15 -28.57 -3.68 -51.76
C ALA A 15 -27.71 -4.74 -51.03
N LEU A 16 -27.03 -5.64 -51.78
CA LEU A 16 -26.13 -6.63 -51.23
C LEU A 16 -24.82 -6.00 -50.68
N LEU A 17 -24.30 -5.01 -51.39
CA LEU A 17 -23.11 -4.25 -50.94
C LEU A 17 -23.40 -3.38 -49.70
N CYS A 18 -24.57 -2.74 -49.61
CA CYS A 18 -24.98 -2.01 -48.41
C CYS A 18 -25.23 -2.93 -47.21
N GLY A 19 -25.79 -4.13 -47.44
CA GLY A 19 -25.95 -5.14 -46.37
C GLY A 19 -24.62 -5.67 -45.80
N ALA A 20 -23.59 -5.84 -46.67
CA ALA A 20 -22.26 -6.26 -46.24
C ALA A 20 -21.51 -5.15 -45.45
N ALA A 21 -21.77 -3.88 -45.77
CA ALA A 21 -21.14 -2.77 -45.05
C ALA A 21 -21.72 -2.56 -43.62
N LEU A 22 -22.95 -2.92 -43.39
CA LEU A 22 -23.62 -2.86 -42.08
C LEU A 22 -23.21 -4.01 -41.14
N ALA A 23 -22.69 -5.12 -41.68
CA ALA A 23 -22.16 -6.25 -40.88
C ALA A 23 -20.72 -6.02 -40.37
N ALA A 24 -20.01 -4.99 -40.88
CA ALA A 24 -18.63 -4.67 -40.51
C ALA A 24 -18.51 -3.81 -39.22
N CYS A 25 -19.62 -3.32 -38.66
CA CYS A 25 -19.64 -2.71 -37.32
C CYS A 25 -19.84 -3.75 -36.22
N GLY A 26 -19.23 -4.91 -36.33
CA GLY A 26 -19.14 -5.89 -35.27
C GLY A 26 -18.26 -5.36 -34.17
N ILE A 27 -18.81 -5.05 -33.01
CA ILE A 27 -18.11 -4.93 -31.73
C ILE A 27 -17.24 -6.19 -31.62
N PRO A 28 -15.90 -6.06 -31.44
CA PRO A 28 -15.06 -7.23 -31.26
C PRO A 28 -15.58 -8.02 -30.04
N ARG A 29 -15.98 -9.27 -30.29
CA ARG A 29 -16.45 -10.21 -29.25
C ARG A 29 -15.33 -10.72 -28.34
N SER A 30 -14.14 -10.18 -28.42
CA SER A 30 -13.08 -10.36 -27.46
C SER A 30 -12.95 -9.08 -26.64
N SER A 31 -13.83 -8.89 -25.67
CA SER A 31 -13.34 -8.36 -24.42
C SER A 31 -12.51 -9.50 -23.82
N ASP A 32 -11.28 -9.66 -24.24
CA ASP A 32 -10.28 -10.19 -23.34
C ASP A 32 -10.35 -9.24 -22.15
N VAL A 33 -11.02 -9.69 -21.10
CA VAL A 33 -10.79 -9.16 -19.76
C VAL A 33 -9.28 -9.37 -19.61
N LEU A 34 -8.51 -8.34 -19.82
CA LEU A 34 -7.14 -8.32 -19.39
C LEU A 34 -7.28 -8.61 -17.90
N ASP A 35 -6.96 -9.85 -17.52
CA ASP A 35 -6.79 -10.18 -16.11
C ASP A 35 -5.90 -9.09 -15.56
N GLY A 36 -6.50 -8.16 -14.82
CA GLY A 36 -5.77 -7.08 -14.20
C GLY A 36 -4.65 -7.76 -13.45
N ARG A 37 -3.42 -7.30 -13.62
CA ARG A 37 -2.26 -7.85 -12.91
C ARG A 37 -2.70 -8.21 -11.51
N ARG A 38 -2.61 -9.50 -11.16
CA ARG A 38 -2.91 -9.93 -9.79
C ARG A 38 -2.09 -9.06 -8.87
N VAL A 39 -2.78 -8.38 -7.96
CA VAL A 39 -2.12 -7.62 -6.90
C VAL A 39 -1.13 -8.59 -6.24
N GLY A 40 0.18 -8.32 -6.32
CA GLY A 40 1.25 -9.22 -5.85
C GLY A 40 2.06 -9.96 -6.93
N ASP A 41 1.59 -10.10 -8.18
CA ASP A 41 2.36 -10.73 -9.26
C ASP A 41 3.25 -9.70 -9.97
N ASN A 42 4.48 -9.60 -9.61
CA ASN A 42 5.59 -8.81 -10.12
C ASN A 42 6.03 -7.65 -9.25
N VAL A 43 6.69 -7.98 -8.16
CA VAL A 43 7.75 -7.07 -7.68
C VAL A 43 8.99 -7.35 -8.53
N ALA A 44 9.05 -6.80 -9.75
CA ALA A 44 10.32 -6.69 -10.45
C ALA A 44 11.32 -6.00 -9.52
N PRO A 45 12.62 -6.39 -9.53
CA PRO A 45 13.63 -5.67 -8.75
C PRO A 45 13.57 -4.21 -9.15
N ARG A 46 13.06 -3.38 -8.23
CA ARG A 46 12.91 -1.94 -8.47
C ARG A 46 14.28 -1.30 -8.34
N ALA A 47 14.56 -0.31 -9.17
CA ALA A 47 15.84 0.39 -9.12
C ALA A 47 16.07 0.95 -7.72
N ARG A 48 17.22 0.63 -7.14
CA ARG A 48 17.60 1.10 -5.80
C ARG A 48 17.76 2.62 -5.81
N ILE A 49 17.09 3.30 -4.91
CA ILE A 49 17.26 4.75 -4.70
C ILE A 49 18.44 4.93 -3.75
N VAL A 50 19.53 5.47 -4.26
CA VAL A 50 20.70 5.81 -3.44
C VAL A 50 20.56 7.24 -2.97
N VAL A 51 20.58 7.44 -1.66
CA VAL A 51 20.60 8.77 -1.03
C VAL A 51 21.90 8.99 -0.31
N ASN A 52 22.36 10.24 -0.33
CA ASN A 52 23.57 10.65 0.36
C ASN A 52 23.22 11.38 1.67
N PRO A 53 24.08 11.34 2.69
CA PRO A 53 23.94 12.20 3.86
C PRO A 53 24.09 13.68 3.48
N PRO A 54 23.69 14.62 4.37
CA PRO A 54 23.84 16.05 4.11
C PRO A 54 25.30 16.41 3.85
N ALA A 55 25.55 17.12 2.76
CA ALA A 55 26.90 17.57 2.44
C ALA A 55 27.33 18.71 3.38
N VAL A 56 28.61 18.72 3.72
CA VAL A 56 29.22 19.75 4.60
C VAL A 56 28.97 21.14 4.01
N GLY A 57 28.54 22.09 4.85
CA GLY A 57 28.30 23.47 4.48
C GLY A 57 27.02 23.71 3.66
N SER A 58 26.16 22.71 3.48
CA SER A 58 24.91 22.87 2.75
C SER A 58 23.99 23.90 3.39
N PRO A 59 23.38 24.82 2.62
CA PRO A 59 22.44 25.82 3.15
C PRO A 59 21.09 25.17 3.53
N PRO A 60 20.27 25.85 4.37
CA PRO A 60 19.02 25.34 4.92
C PRO A 60 18.02 24.78 3.88
N ASP A 61 17.85 25.50 2.76
CA ASP A 61 16.94 25.10 1.69
C ASP A 61 17.37 23.81 0.99
N VAL A 62 18.68 23.62 0.80
CA VAL A 62 19.27 22.37 0.26
C VAL A 62 19.06 21.22 1.22
N ILE A 63 19.32 21.43 2.51
CA ILE A 63 19.10 20.42 3.57
C ILE A 63 17.62 19.98 3.59
N ALA A 64 16.68 20.93 3.56
CA ALA A 64 15.24 20.62 3.56
C ALA A 64 14.81 19.86 2.30
N ARG A 65 15.28 20.27 1.12
CA ARG A 65 14.99 19.59 -0.14
C ARG A 65 15.52 18.16 -0.17
N ASP A 66 16.76 17.98 0.23
CA ASP A 66 17.44 16.69 0.14
C ASP A 66 16.90 15.70 1.21
N PHE A 67 16.42 16.22 2.34
CA PHE A 67 15.64 15.42 3.30
C PHE A 67 14.36 14.86 2.66
N ILE A 68 13.53 15.69 1.98
CA ILE A 68 12.34 15.20 1.28
C ILE A 68 12.73 14.16 0.22
N ARG A 69 13.80 14.39 -0.55
CA ARG A 69 14.30 13.44 -1.55
C ARG A 69 14.84 12.14 -0.96
N SER A 70 15.21 12.14 0.31
CA SER A 70 15.67 10.92 1.00
C SER A 70 14.52 10.00 1.39
N GLY A 71 13.28 10.50 1.40
CA GLY A 71 12.09 9.75 1.81
C GLY A 71 11.89 8.40 1.11
N PRO A 72 12.02 8.30 -0.22
CA PRO A 72 11.82 7.03 -0.93
C PRO A 72 12.82 5.93 -0.53
N ALA A 73 14.04 6.27 -0.17
CA ALA A 73 15.07 5.30 0.20
C ALA A 73 14.82 4.61 1.54
N PHE A 74 13.99 5.21 2.38
CA PHE A 74 13.53 4.65 3.63
C PHE A 74 12.92 3.23 3.50
N GLN A 75 12.37 2.89 2.34
CA GLN A 75 11.63 1.66 2.11
C GLN A 75 12.50 0.47 1.66
N GLU A 76 13.71 0.73 1.15
CA GLU A 76 14.43 -0.28 0.38
C GLU A 76 15.33 -1.24 1.18
N THR A 77 15.89 -0.83 2.30
CA THR A 77 17.01 -1.57 2.93
C THR A 77 17.01 -1.65 4.45
N GLY A 78 15.88 -1.69 5.13
CA GLY A 78 15.89 -1.87 6.60
C GLY A 78 16.54 -0.68 7.35
N ASP A 79 17.19 -0.95 8.48
CA ASP A 79 17.65 0.09 9.43
C ASP A 79 18.69 1.06 8.88
N ASP A 80 19.54 0.64 7.94
CA ASP A 80 20.67 1.46 7.46
C ASP A 80 20.26 2.69 6.64
N GLN A 81 19.13 2.64 5.93
CA GLN A 81 18.67 3.77 5.10
C GLN A 81 17.90 4.82 5.92
N GLN A 82 17.25 4.41 6.99
CA GLN A 82 16.70 5.37 7.96
C GLN A 82 17.80 6.24 8.56
N VAL A 83 19.01 5.70 8.70
CA VAL A 83 20.19 6.44 9.21
C VAL A 83 20.49 7.64 8.33
N VAL A 84 20.44 7.51 6.99
CA VAL A 84 20.72 8.63 6.08
C VAL A 84 19.66 9.73 6.21
N GLY A 85 18.36 9.41 6.14
CA GLY A 85 17.30 10.40 6.34
C GLY A 85 17.38 11.09 7.71
N ARG A 86 17.65 10.31 8.75
CA ARG A 86 17.82 10.84 10.13
C ARG A 86 19.03 11.76 10.29
N SER A 87 20.06 11.60 9.46
CA SER A 87 21.25 12.48 9.51
C SER A 87 20.96 13.94 9.09
N TYR A 88 19.82 14.20 8.43
CA TYR A 88 19.35 15.55 8.14
C TYR A 88 18.67 16.23 9.33
N LEU A 89 18.30 15.45 10.37
CA LEU A 89 17.51 15.93 11.49
C LEU A 89 18.37 16.35 12.68
N ALA A 90 17.93 17.35 13.40
CA ALA A 90 18.48 17.67 14.71
C ALA A 90 18.16 16.52 15.71
N PRO A 91 19.00 16.27 16.73
CA PRO A 91 18.83 15.15 17.66
C PRO A 91 17.41 15.05 18.26
N GLY A 92 16.81 16.17 18.67
CA GLY A 92 15.45 16.22 19.22
C GLY A 92 14.33 15.98 18.21
N SER A 93 14.62 15.89 16.92
CA SER A 93 13.61 15.67 15.85
C SER A 93 13.66 14.27 15.27
N VAL A 94 14.63 13.44 15.64
CA VAL A 94 14.81 12.11 15.08
C VAL A 94 13.59 11.21 15.34
N ASP A 95 13.01 11.27 16.53
CA ASP A 95 11.84 10.47 16.90
C ASP A 95 10.50 11.08 16.42
N LEU A 96 10.52 12.33 15.95
CA LEU A 96 9.38 13.00 15.35
C LEU A 96 9.19 12.60 13.88
N TRP A 97 10.22 12.06 13.22
CA TRP A 97 10.09 11.51 11.88
C TRP A 97 9.57 10.08 11.95
N ARG A 98 8.29 9.91 11.61
CA ARG A 98 7.58 8.63 11.71
C ARG A 98 6.92 8.26 10.38
N PRO A 99 7.70 7.94 9.33
CA PRO A 99 7.20 7.72 7.97
C PRO A 99 6.21 6.55 7.84
N ASN A 100 6.22 5.59 8.79
CA ASN A 100 5.30 4.44 8.77
C ASN A 100 4.10 4.60 9.71
N ALA A 101 4.07 5.62 10.55
CA ALA A 101 3.04 5.82 11.56
C ALA A 101 2.29 7.15 11.38
N LEU A 102 2.70 7.96 10.40
CA LEU A 102 2.04 9.20 10.02
C LEU A 102 1.67 9.16 8.54
N THR A 103 0.84 10.11 8.13
CA THR A 103 0.36 10.23 6.76
C THR A 103 1.51 10.34 5.75
N THR A 104 1.46 9.54 4.70
CA THR A 104 2.24 9.75 3.48
C THR A 104 1.46 10.66 2.56
N THR A 105 2.06 11.78 2.12
CA THR A 105 1.48 12.67 1.13
C THR A 105 2.16 12.45 -0.22
N VAL A 106 1.38 12.14 -1.25
CA VAL A 106 1.86 12.01 -2.63
C VAL A 106 1.65 13.32 -3.34
N TYR A 107 2.69 13.82 -4.01
CA TYR A 107 2.63 15.07 -4.77
C TYR A 107 2.98 14.85 -6.25
N ASP A 108 2.46 15.74 -7.10
CA ASP A 108 2.67 15.68 -8.54
C ASP A 108 4.15 15.89 -8.91
N SER A 109 4.78 14.88 -9.51
CA SER A 109 6.19 14.95 -9.95
C SER A 109 6.45 16.01 -11.04
N ARG A 110 5.39 16.44 -11.74
CA ARG A 110 5.47 17.50 -12.76
C ARG A 110 5.51 18.90 -12.17
N THR A 111 5.20 19.04 -10.87
CA THR A 111 5.24 20.32 -10.17
C THR A 111 6.49 20.44 -9.31
N LEU A 112 7.01 21.65 -9.20
CA LEU A 112 8.19 21.87 -8.36
C LEU A 112 7.82 21.86 -6.88
N LEU A 113 8.63 21.19 -6.08
CA LEU A 113 8.69 21.42 -4.63
C LEU A 113 9.16 22.87 -4.40
N LYS A 114 8.26 23.72 -3.93
CA LYS A 114 8.57 25.10 -3.61
C LYS A 114 9.19 25.18 -2.22
N ILE A 115 10.34 25.85 -2.13
CA ILE A 115 11.10 26.02 -0.89
C ILE A 115 11.33 27.51 -0.69
N GLU A 116 10.87 28.03 0.43
CA GLU A 116 10.94 29.45 0.76
C GLU A 116 11.62 29.64 2.12
N PRO A 117 12.78 30.28 2.18
CA PRO A 117 13.36 30.70 3.45
C PRO A 117 12.42 31.67 4.17
N LEU A 118 12.29 31.50 5.47
CA LEU A 118 11.51 32.36 6.36
C LEU A 118 12.42 32.97 7.43
N PRO A 119 11.98 34.04 8.10
CA PRO A 119 12.67 34.56 9.27
C PRO A 119 12.85 33.51 10.37
N SER A 120 13.77 33.73 11.30
CA SER A 120 14.04 32.90 12.47
C SER A 120 14.49 31.47 12.13
N ASP A 121 15.37 31.36 11.13
CA ASP A 121 15.94 30.09 10.68
C ASP A 121 14.86 29.03 10.40
N GLN A 122 13.90 29.38 9.56
CA GLN A 122 12.83 28.50 9.12
C GLN A 122 12.83 28.36 7.61
N VAL A 123 12.28 27.23 7.13
CA VAL A 123 12.08 26.96 5.70
C VAL A 123 10.67 26.43 5.50
N ARG A 124 9.87 27.11 4.66
CA ARG A 124 8.57 26.61 4.22
C ARG A 124 8.74 25.75 2.97
N LEU A 125 8.14 24.58 3.00
CA LEU A 125 8.02 23.70 1.86
C LEU A 125 6.55 23.65 1.43
N THR A 126 6.31 23.72 0.12
CA THR A 126 4.95 23.63 -0.45
C THR A 126 4.97 22.72 -1.67
N ILE A 127 4.00 21.81 -1.74
CA ILE A 127 3.79 20.86 -2.83
C ILE A 127 2.38 20.98 -3.39
N THR A 128 2.17 20.47 -4.61
CA THR A 128 0.84 20.18 -5.14
C THR A 128 0.54 18.71 -4.83
N ALA A 129 -0.24 18.49 -3.77
CA ALA A 129 -0.59 17.15 -3.33
C ALA A 129 -1.69 16.56 -4.21
N VAL A 130 -1.56 15.28 -4.57
CA VAL A 130 -2.53 14.53 -5.38
C VAL A 130 -3.24 13.45 -4.59
N ALA A 131 -2.61 12.92 -3.55
CA ALA A 131 -3.19 11.90 -2.69
C ALA A 131 -2.56 11.89 -1.29
N THR A 132 -3.25 11.23 -0.37
CA THR A 132 -2.73 10.88 0.95
C THR A 132 -2.94 9.38 1.20
N ILE A 133 -2.00 8.78 1.94
CA ILE A 133 -2.13 7.43 2.47
C ILE A 133 -2.03 7.53 3.99
N ASP A 134 -3.02 6.98 4.69
CA ASP A 134 -3.00 6.92 6.14
C ASP A 134 -2.15 5.76 6.68
N GLU A 135 -2.00 5.67 7.99
CA GLU A 135 -1.22 4.62 8.68
C GLU A 135 -1.75 3.20 8.43
N THR A 136 -3.00 3.07 7.98
CA THR A 136 -3.65 1.80 7.66
C THR A 136 -3.62 1.47 6.18
N GLY A 137 -2.99 2.32 5.36
CA GLY A 137 -2.79 2.11 3.93
C GLY A 137 -3.94 2.59 3.04
N HIS A 138 -4.94 3.29 3.57
CA HIS A 138 -6.00 3.85 2.73
C HIS A 138 -5.46 4.98 1.86
N TYR A 139 -5.55 4.78 0.57
CA TYR A 139 -5.26 5.80 -0.43
C TYR A 139 -6.49 6.68 -0.65
N ARG A 140 -6.30 7.98 -0.52
CA ARG A 140 -7.34 8.97 -0.79
C ARG A 140 -6.83 10.01 -1.76
N GLU A 141 -7.45 10.08 -2.92
CA GLU A 141 -7.22 11.15 -3.89
C GLU A 141 -7.63 12.51 -3.31
N LEU A 142 -6.91 13.52 -3.69
CA LEU A 142 -7.17 14.91 -3.31
C LEU A 142 -7.70 15.69 -4.51
N PRO A 143 -8.52 16.73 -4.30
CA PRO A 143 -8.96 17.60 -5.37
C PRO A 143 -7.77 18.18 -6.15
N PRO A 144 -7.92 18.42 -7.46
CA PRO A 144 -6.87 19.05 -8.26
C PRO A 144 -6.34 20.33 -7.62
N ASP A 145 -5.05 20.60 -7.82
CA ASP A 145 -4.35 21.78 -7.31
C ASP A 145 -4.33 21.94 -5.78
N THR A 146 -4.63 20.88 -5.03
CA THR A 146 -4.53 20.90 -3.56
C THR A 146 -3.10 21.21 -3.13
N LYS A 147 -2.92 22.26 -2.33
CA LYS A 147 -1.60 22.62 -1.78
C LYS A 147 -1.44 22.05 -0.38
N ALA A 148 -0.31 21.39 -0.15
CA ALA A 148 0.13 21.02 1.18
C ALA A 148 1.43 21.76 1.50
N SER A 149 1.54 22.25 2.73
CA SER A 149 2.71 22.99 3.19
C SER A 149 3.14 22.50 4.57
N THR A 150 4.45 22.56 4.81
CA THR A 150 5.03 22.36 6.13
C THR A 150 6.12 23.41 6.37
N VAL A 151 6.44 23.68 7.63
CA VAL A 151 7.54 24.56 8.00
C VAL A 151 8.52 23.77 8.84
N PHE A 152 9.76 23.71 8.39
CA PHE A 152 10.85 23.15 9.15
C PHE A 152 11.64 24.26 9.84
N GLY A 153 11.87 24.12 11.14
CA GLY A 153 12.88 24.89 11.82
C GLY A 153 14.28 24.40 11.40
N MET A 154 15.23 25.32 11.37
CA MET A 154 16.62 24.99 11.06
C MET A 154 17.51 25.33 12.28
N THR A 155 18.46 24.49 12.57
CA THR A 155 19.41 24.73 13.67
C THR A 155 20.80 24.20 13.29
N LYS A 156 21.84 24.72 13.92
CA LYS A 156 23.20 24.20 13.72
C LYS A 156 23.53 23.16 14.78
N VAL A 157 24.02 22.02 14.32
CA VAL A 157 24.57 20.94 15.14
C VAL A 157 26.02 20.75 14.65
N ASP A 158 26.98 20.95 15.51
CA ASP A 158 28.41 20.90 15.16
C ASP A 158 28.82 21.82 13.99
N GLY A 159 28.18 23.00 13.92
CA GLY A 159 28.39 23.97 12.85
C GLY A 159 27.57 23.76 11.58
N GLU A 160 26.94 22.61 11.40
CA GLU A 160 26.19 22.20 10.22
C GLU A 160 24.68 22.35 10.40
N TRP A 161 23.96 22.75 9.35
CA TRP A 161 22.50 22.88 9.40
C TRP A 161 21.80 21.53 9.52
N ARG A 162 20.80 21.47 10.42
CA ARG A 162 19.91 20.32 10.62
C ARG A 162 18.46 20.78 10.78
N ILE A 163 17.53 19.91 10.47
CA ILE A 163 16.09 20.17 10.50
C ILE A 163 15.53 19.94 11.91
N LYS A 164 14.76 20.90 12.38
CA LYS A 164 13.83 20.73 13.50
C LYS A 164 12.44 20.51 12.93
N LEU A 165 11.91 19.29 13.08
CA LEU A 165 10.57 18.96 12.64
C LEU A 165 9.50 19.62 13.51
N PRO A 166 8.26 19.80 13.02
CA PRO A 166 7.11 20.22 13.82
C PRO A 166 6.86 19.25 15.00
N ASP A 167 6.29 19.73 16.08
CA ASP A 167 6.03 18.95 17.30
C ASP A 167 5.04 17.80 17.08
N ASP A 168 4.10 17.92 16.16
CA ASP A 168 3.18 16.88 15.72
C ASP A 168 3.87 15.83 14.82
N GLY A 169 5.13 16.06 14.47
CA GLY A 169 5.97 15.17 13.69
C GLY A 169 5.84 15.38 12.20
N PHE A 170 6.54 14.53 11.45
CA PHE A 170 6.51 14.50 10.00
C PHE A 170 6.43 13.05 9.51
N GLY A 171 5.53 12.80 8.56
CA GLY A 171 5.40 11.51 7.89
C GLY A 171 6.34 11.41 6.70
N LEU A 172 5.76 11.22 5.51
CA LEU A 172 6.51 11.04 4.26
C LEU A 172 5.89 11.90 3.15
N TRP A 173 6.71 12.60 2.41
CA TRP A 173 6.31 13.24 1.15
C TRP A 173 7.03 12.54 0.01
N LEU A 174 6.25 12.02 -0.95
CA LEU A 174 6.74 11.33 -2.14
C LEU A 174 6.17 11.98 -3.37
N ASN A 175 6.97 12.21 -4.41
CA ASN A 175 6.42 12.50 -5.72
C ASN A 175 5.75 11.24 -6.31
N THR A 176 4.90 11.40 -7.31
CA THR A 176 4.18 10.29 -7.95
C THR A 176 5.11 9.20 -8.48
N ASP A 177 6.24 9.57 -9.07
CA ASP A 177 7.18 8.61 -9.67
C ASP A 177 7.88 7.76 -8.58
N ASP A 178 8.25 8.39 -7.46
CA ASP A 178 8.82 7.68 -6.32
C ASP A 178 7.78 6.84 -5.59
N PHE A 179 6.54 7.35 -5.47
CA PHE A 179 5.43 6.59 -4.89
C PHE A 179 5.19 5.29 -5.67
N ASP A 180 5.06 5.35 -6.99
CA ASP A 180 4.87 4.18 -7.85
C ASP A 180 6.04 3.19 -7.78
N ARG A 181 7.22 3.68 -7.40
CA ARG A 181 8.41 2.87 -7.24
C ARG A 181 8.45 2.15 -5.90
N VAL A 182 8.03 2.79 -4.81
CA VAL A 182 8.23 2.26 -3.45
C VAL A 182 6.96 1.77 -2.77
N PHE A 183 5.76 2.09 -3.28
CA PHE A 183 4.49 1.55 -2.80
C PHE A 183 3.88 0.57 -3.79
N ALA A 184 3.04 -0.32 -3.28
CA ALA A 184 2.19 -1.19 -4.10
C ALA A 184 0.85 -1.43 -3.40
N ALA A 185 -0.17 -1.76 -4.21
CA ALA A 185 -1.49 -2.10 -3.72
C ALA A 185 -1.50 -3.56 -3.22
N TYR A 186 -2.12 -3.76 -2.06
CA TYR A 186 -2.35 -5.05 -1.42
C TYR A 186 -3.79 -5.11 -0.92
N GLN A 187 -4.28 -6.32 -0.64
CA GLN A 187 -5.63 -6.53 -0.16
C GLN A 187 -5.61 -6.88 1.33
N VAL A 188 -6.33 -6.11 2.14
CA VAL A 188 -6.71 -6.49 3.50
C VAL A 188 -8.08 -7.16 3.41
N ASN A 189 -8.24 -8.33 4.03
CA ASN A 189 -9.37 -9.19 3.76
C ASN A 189 -10.32 -9.29 4.96
N TYR A 190 -11.61 -9.08 4.74
CA TYR A 190 -12.65 -9.12 5.74
C TYR A 190 -13.63 -10.26 5.47
N VAL A 191 -14.29 -10.79 6.50
CA VAL A 191 -15.24 -11.90 6.38
C VAL A 191 -16.59 -11.37 5.88
N LEU A 192 -17.10 -11.92 4.78
CA LEU A 192 -18.47 -11.64 4.33
C LEU A 192 -19.45 -12.25 5.34
N THR A 193 -20.31 -11.44 5.94
CA THR A 193 -21.19 -11.83 7.06
C THR A 193 -22.13 -13.00 6.70
N ALA A 194 -22.54 -13.10 5.44
CA ALA A 194 -23.51 -14.11 4.97
C ALA A 194 -22.90 -15.40 4.42
N LYS A 195 -21.58 -15.45 4.18
CA LYS A 195 -20.91 -16.55 3.48
C LYS A 195 -19.53 -16.85 4.06
N LYS A 196 -18.96 -18.02 3.69
CA LYS A 196 -17.55 -18.35 3.97
C LYS A 196 -16.63 -17.77 2.88
N GLU A 197 -16.77 -16.49 2.65
CA GLU A 197 -16.01 -15.73 1.66
C GLU A 197 -15.31 -14.55 2.32
N LEU A 198 -14.22 -14.12 1.72
CA LEU A 198 -13.49 -12.92 2.14
C LEU A 198 -13.67 -11.82 1.10
N VAL A 199 -13.95 -10.62 1.59
CA VAL A 199 -14.05 -9.38 0.79
C VAL A 199 -12.72 -8.65 0.88
N PRO A 200 -12.04 -8.42 -0.25
CA PRO A 200 -10.81 -7.66 -0.27
C PRO A 200 -11.08 -6.15 -0.18
N ASP A 201 -10.20 -5.45 0.53
CA ASP A 201 -10.13 -4.00 0.60
C ASP A 201 -8.72 -3.55 0.21
N VAL A 202 -8.62 -2.77 -0.84
CA VAL A 202 -7.33 -2.37 -1.41
C VAL A 202 -6.66 -1.31 -0.55
N ARG A 203 -5.40 -1.58 -0.18
CA ARG A 203 -4.55 -0.73 0.63
C ARG A 203 -3.18 -0.57 -0.02
N TRP A 204 -2.54 0.53 0.22
CA TRP A 204 -1.22 0.82 -0.30
C TRP A 204 -0.17 0.74 0.80
N PHE A 205 0.84 -0.09 0.59
CA PHE A 205 1.93 -0.27 1.54
C PHE A 205 3.28 -0.18 0.84
N PRO A 206 4.30 0.24 1.60
CA PRO A 206 5.68 0.19 1.12
C PRO A 206 6.10 -1.24 0.81
N VAL A 207 6.76 -1.43 -0.33
CA VAL A 207 7.37 -2.71 -0.66
C VAL A 207 8.70 -2.87 0.10
N GLY A 208 8.93 -4.04 0.69
CA GLY A 208 10.17 -4.29 1.41
C GLY A 208 10.02 -5.32 2.54
N PRO A 209 11.07 -5.55 3.33
CA PRO A 209 11.09 -6.62 4.33
C PRO A 209 10.08 -6.41 5.48
N ARG A 210 9.60 -5.19 5.69
CA ARG A 210 8.58 -4.88 6.72
C ARG A 210 7.13 -5.03 6.24
N LEU A 211 6.92 -5.38 4.97
CA LEU A 211 5.58 -5.53 4.40
C LEU A 211 4.70 -6.54 5.17
N PRO A 212 5.17 -7.74 5.58
CA PRO A 212 4.34 -8.65 6.37
C PRO A 212 3.83 -8.02 7.67
N THR A 213 4.65 -7.22 8.33
CA THR A 213 4.27 -6.49 9.55
C THR A 213 3.21 -5.42 9.26
N ALA A 214 3.38 -4.64 8.19
CA ALA A 214 2.43 -3.61 7.78
C ALA A 214 1.06 -4.21 7.44
N LEU A 215 1.04 -5.31 6.68
CA LEU A 215 -0.18 -6.05 6.34
C LEU A 215 -0.87 -6.62 7.58
N ALA A 216 -0.11 -7.19 8.51
CA ALA A 216 -0.67 -7.71 9.76
C ALA A 216 -1.29 -6.61 10.63
N ARG A 217 -0.64 -5.45 10.74
CA ARG A 217 -1.20 -4.28 11.45
C ARG A 217 -2.49 -3.79 10.80
N ALA A 218 -2.52 -3.68 9.47
CA ALA A 218 -3.72 -3.28 8.75
C ALA A 218 -4.87 -4.29 8.92
N GLN A 219 -4.56 -5.59 8.96
CA GLN A 219 -5.55 -6.63 9.21
C GLN A 219 -6.10 -6.58 10.64
N LEU A 220 -5.32 -6.08 11.60
CA LEU A 220 -5.73 -5.89 13.00
C LEU A 220 -6.52 -4.59 13.22
N ALA A 221 -6.53 -3.68 12.25
CA ALA A 221 -7.30 -2.45 12.33
C ALA A 221 -8.82 -2.72 12.25
N ALA A 222 -9.61 -1.72 12.64
CA ALA A 222 -11.06 -1.80 12.54
C ALA A 222 -11.52 -1.99 11.09
N VAL A 223 -12.66 -2.67 10.91
CA VAL A 223 -13.33 -2.75 9.61
C VAL A 223 -13.71 -1.34 9.15
N PRO A 224 -13.39 -0.95 7.90
CA PRO A 224 -13.78 0.35 7.39
C PRO A 224 -15.28 0.59 7.43
N ALA A 225 -15.69 1.80 7.74
CA ALA A 225 -17.12 2.14 7.87
C ALA A 225 -17.93 1.86 6.60
N TYR A 226 -17.32 1.99 5.41
CA TYR A 226 -17.98 1.70 4.13
C TYR A 226 -18.23 0.21 3.88
N LEU A 227 -17.59 -0.70 4.60
CA LEU A 227 -17.87 -2.14 4.60
C LEU A 227 -18.87 -2.55 5.68
N GLY A 228 -19.30 -1.62 6.53
CA GLY A 228 -20.22 -1.89 7.64
C GLY A 228 -21.52 -2.54 7.18
N GLY A 229 -21.93 -3.61 7.86
CA GLY A 229 -23.15 -4.37 7.53
C GLY A 229 -22.98 -5.41 6.39
N VAL A 230 -21.89 -5.34 5.62
CA VAL A 230 -21.57 -6.30 4.54
C VAL A 230 -20.47 -7.25 4.96
N ALA A 231 -19.41 -6.73 5.52
CA ALA A 231 -18.26 -7.48 5.96
C ALA A 231 -17.92 -7.19 7.42
N ASP A 232 -17.27 -8.14 8.07
CA ASP A 232 -16.87 -8.07 9.47
C ASP A 232 -15.47 -8.65 9.65
N THR A 233 -14.89 -8.51 10.83
CA THR A 233 -13.64 -9.17 11.20
C THR A 233 -13.87 -10.28 12.22
N ALA A 234 -13.22 -11.43 12.01
CA ALA A 234 -13.19 -12.49 12.99
C ALA A 234 -12.14 -12.23 14.09
N ILE A 235 -11.28 -11.23 13.89
CA ILE A 235 -10.24 -10.86 14.85
C ILE A 235 -10.90 -10.12 16.02
N PRO A 236 -10.71 -10.55 17.26
CA PRO A 236 -11.30 -9.87 18.41
C PRO A 236 -10.84 -8.42 18.55
N GLN A 237 -11.76 -7.54 18.87
CA GLN A 237 -11.45 -6.13 19.08
C GLN A 237 -10.36 -5.97 20.17
N GLY A 238 -9.41 -5.05 19.95
CA GLY A 238 -8.30 -4.81 20.84
C GLY A 238 -7.12 -5.79 20.70
N THR A 239 -7.24 -6.81 19.84
CA THR A 239 -6.09 -7.67 19.50
C THR A 239 -5.02 -6.84 18.80
N ARG A 240 -3.75 -7.01 19.23
CA ARG A 240 -2.59 -6.31 18.68
C ARG A 240 -1.44 -7.29 18.45
N LEU A 241 -0.44 -6.87 17.68
CA LEU A 241 0.83 -7.57 17.66
C LEU A 241 1.48 -7.46 19.05
N ALA A 242 1.91 -8.57 19.63
CA ALA A 242 2.66 -8.62 20.89
C ALA A 242 4.12 -8.17 20.70
N VAL A 243 4.66 -8.44 19.51
CA VAL A 243 5.96 -7.96 19.05
C VAL A 243 5.68 -7.18 17.77
N ASP A 244 6.25 -5.99 17.64
CA ASP A 244 6.01 -5.10 16.51
C ASP A 244 6.76 -5.56 15.24
N ALA A 245 6.72 -6.85 14.98
CA ALA A 245 7.31 -7.52 13.83
C ALA A 245 6.56 -8.81 13.50
N VAL A 246 6.49 -9.12 12.20
CA VAL A 246 6.06 -10.43 11.69
C VAL A 246 7.24 -11.03 10.94
N PRO A 247 8.06 -11.86 11.61
CA PRO A 247 9.19 -12.53 10.98
C PRO A 247 8.69 -13.54 9.95
N VAL A 248 9.45 -13.66 8.85
CA VAL A 248 9.29 -14.70 7.84
C VAL A 248 10.54 -15.58 7.89
N ASP A 249 10.37 -16.84 8.16
CA ASP A 249 11.49 -17.77 8.22
C ASP A 249 11.99 -18.17 6.81
N PRO A 250 13.14 -18.85 6.71
CA PRO A 250 13.68 -19.29 5.41
C PRO A 250 12.77 -20.25 4.62
N THR A 251 11.78 -20.86 5.26
CA THR A 251 10.79 -21.72 4.58
C THR A 251 9.57 -20.96 4.10
N GLY A 252 9.51 -19.64 4.37
CA GLY A 252 8.42 -18.77 3.97
C GLY A 252 7.25 -18.72 4.94
N VAL A 253 7.41 -19.20 6.18
CA VAL A 253 6.37 -19.11 7.20
C VAL A 253 6.42 -17.75 7.89
N ALA A 254 5.36 -16.96 7.74
CA ALA A 254 5.15 -15.71 8.47
C ALA A 254 4.53 -16.03 9.84
N THR A 255 5.20 -15.68 10.93
CA THR A 255 4.70 -15.92 12.31
C THR A 255 4.15 -14.64 12.91
N ILE A 256 2.85 -14.62 13.21
CA ILE A 256 2.15 -13.51 13.85
C ILE A 256 2.00 -13.83 15.33
N THR A 257 2.63 -13.03 16.20
CA THR A 257 2.46 -13.15 17.65
C THR A 257 1.45 -12.09 18.13
N LEU A 258 0.27 -12.53 18.57
CA LEU A 258 -0.81 -11.69 19.04
C LEU A 258 -0.78 -11.50 20.55
N THR A 259 -1.32 -10.39 21.03
CA THR A 259 -1.55 -10.18 22.47
C THR A 259 -2.54 -11.20 23.02
N ASN A 260 -2.35 -11.58 24.28
CA ASN A 260 -3.24 -12.51 24.95
C ASN A 260 -4.61 -11.84 25.19
N SER A 261 -5.64 -12.41 24.56
CA SER A 261 -7.04 -12.04 24.78
C SER A 261 -7.85 -13.34 24.86
N THR A 262 -8.73 -13.46 25.81
CA THR A 262 -9.61 -14.65 25.96
C THR A 262 -10.44 -14.88 24.70
N GLN A 263 -10.86 -13.82 24.01
CA GLN A 263 -11.60 -13.88 22.75
C GLN A 263 -10.74 -14.39 21.58
N THR A 264 -9.44 -14.10 21.57
CA THR A 264 -8.51 -14.61 20.55
C THR A 264 -8.44 -16.12 20.55
N LEU A 265 -8.72 -16.76 21.68
CA LEU A 265 -8.71 -18.21 21.87
C LEU A 265 -10.04 -18.89 21.48
N ASP A 266 -11.10 -18.13 21.19
CA ASP A 266 -12.39 -18.70 20.80
C ASP A 266 -12.26 -19.62 19.56
N PRO A 267 -12.52 -20.94 19.72
CA PRO A 267 -12.34 -21.91 18.62
C PRO A 267 -13.22 -21.61 17.41
N THR A 268 -14.41 -21.02 17.61
CA THR A 268 -15.36 -20.74 16.53
C THR A 268 -14.85 -19.64 15.61
N ARG A 269 -14.09 -18.69 16.13
CA ARG A 269 -13.51 -17.56 15.39
C ARG A 269 -12.14 -17.87 14.81
N ARG A 270 -11.49 -18.97 15.17
CA ARG A 270 -10.13 -19.29 14.70
C ARG A 270 -10.06 -19.46 13.19
N ARG A 271 -10.95 -20.25 12.59
CA ARG A 271 -10.91 -20.50 11.13
C ARG A 271 -11.04 -19.21 10.31
N PRO A 272 -12.07 -18.36 10.52
CA PRO A 272 -12.18 -17.11 9.78
C PRO A 272 -11.03 -16.12 10.08
N MET A 273 -10.54 -16.04 11.32
CA MET A 273 -9.37 -15.23 11.67
C MET A 273 -8.12 -15.68 10.90
N TRP A 274 -7.85 -16.99 10.84
CA TRP A 274 -6.76 -17.54 10.06
C TRP A 274 -6.92 -17.25 8.58
N ALA A 275 -8.13 -17.37 8.03
CA ALA A 275 -8.42 -17.08 6.63
C ALA A 275 -8.09 -15.62 6.29
N GLN A 276 -8.46 -14.68 7.15
CA GLN A 276 -8.13 -13.26 6.96
C GLN A 276 -6.61 -13.04 6.91
N PHE A 277 -5.85 -13.57 7.87
CA PHE A 277 -4.39 -13.40 7.89
C PHE A 277 -3.71 -14.09 6.71
N ILE A 278 -4.13 -15.30 6.32
CA ILE A 278 -3.56 -16.00 5.17
C ILE A 278 -3.81 -15.22 3.88
N ALA A 279 -5.06 -14.81 3.61
CA ALA A 279 -5.40 -14.05 2.41
C ALA A 279 -4.61 -12.74 2.31
N THR A 280 -4.33 -12.12 3.45
CA THR A 280 -3.64 -10.84 3.51
C THR A 280 -2.12 -11.00 3.43
N LEU A 281 -1.52 -11.87 4.24
CA LEU A 281 -0.06 -11.95 4.34
C LEU A 281 0.61 -12.71 3.18
N ARG A 282 -0.07 -13.67 2.55
CA ARG A 282 0.49 -14.40 1.41
C ARG A 282 0.73 -13.55 0.17
N GLN A 283 0.25 -12.32 0.15
CA GLN A 283 0.56 -11.34 -0.89
C GLN A 283 1.98 -10.76 -0.73
N ALA A 284 2.58 -10.88 0.46
CA ALA A 284 3.95 -10.43 0.67
C ALA A 284 4.94 -11.40 0.02
N PRO A 285 5.95 -10.90 -0.72
CA PRO A 285 6.97 -11.75 -1.32
C PRO A 285 7.65 -12.68 -0.31
N GLY A 286 7.82 -13.94 -0.66
CA GLY A 286 8.45 -14.93 0.18
C GLY A 286 7.54 -15.55 1.26
N VAL A 287 6.32 -15.07 1.45
CA VAL A 287 5.36 -15.67 2.38
C VAL A 287 4.59 -16.79 1.70
N THR A 288 4.81 -18.03 2.13
CA THR A 288 4.14 -19.23 1.62
C THR A 288 3.08 -19.78 2.58
N ALA A 289 3.25 -19.54 3.88
CA ALA A 289 2.33 -19.98 4.93
C ALA A 289 2.31 -18.97 6.09
N VAL A 290 1.29 -19.07 6.92
CA VAL A 290 1.10 -18.22 8.10
C VAL A 290 0.97 -19.11 9.34
N ALA A 291 1.65 -18.72 10.42
CA ALA A 291 1.49 -19.28 11.76
C ALA A 291 0.99 -18.18 12.71
N ILE A 292 0.08 -18.53 13.62
CA ILE A 292 -0.43 -17.61 14.62
C ILE A 292 -0.08 -18.13 16.00
N GLU A 293 0.55 -17.26 16.78
CA GLU A 293 0.88 -17.49 18.19
C GLU A 293 0.20 -16.45 19.06
N VAL A 294 -0.05 -16.80 20.30
CA VAL A 294 -0.55 -15.88 21.33
C VAL A 294 0.47 -15.79 22.44
N GLN A 295 0.79 -14.56 22.82
CA GLN A 295 1.78 -14.28 23.86
C GLN A 295 1.44 -15.04 25.15
N GLY A 296 2.42 -15.78 25.68
CA GLY A 296 2.29 -16.59 26.90
C GLY A 296 1.53 -17.91 26.74
N ILE A 297 1.00 -18.22 25.53
CA ILE A 297 0.26 -19.46 25.25
C ILE A 297 0.97 -20.29 24.18
N GLY A 298 1.62 -19.64 23.22
CA GLY A 298 2.24 -20.27 22.06
C GLY A 298 1.29 -20.40 20.88
N LYS A 299 1.54 -21.40 20.00
CA LYS A 299 0.78 -21.61 18.77
C LYS A 299 -0.68 -21.95 19.05
N ILE A 300 -1.58 -21.32 18.30
CA ILE A 300 -3.03 -21.59 18.37
C ILE A 300 -3.50 -22.25 17.07
N PRO A 301 -3.28 -23.56 16.90
CA PRO A 301 -3.65 -24.24 15.66
C PRO A 301 -5.16 -24.24 15.44
N VAL A 302 -5.56 -24.38 14.18
CA VAL A 302 -6.92 -24.78 13.83
C VAL A 302 -7.00 -26.31 13.91
N SER A 303 -8.02 -26.85 14.56
CA SER A 303 -8.21 -28.30 14.69
C SER A 303 -8.08 -29.00 13.33
N SER A 304 -7.33 -30.09 13.26
CA SER A 304 -7.02 -30.87 12.06
C SER A 304 -6.12 -30.21 11.00
N LEU A 305 -5.57 -29.02 11.24
CA LEU A 305 -4.62 -28.36 10.33
C LEU A 305 -3.21 -28.29 10.93
N PRO A 306 -2.17 -28.16 10.08
CA PRO A 306 -0.81 -27.92 10.55
C PRO A 306 -0.68 -26.61 11.36
N ALA A 307 0.42 -26.48 12.09
CA ALA A 307 0.72 -25.27 12.87
C ALA A 307 0.94 -24.02 12.01
N ALA A 308 1.28 -24.21 10.73
CA ALA A 308 1.31 -23.16 9.71
C ALA A 308 0.38 -23.57 8.56
N VAL A 309 -0.47 -22.66 8.09
CA VAL A 309 -1.47 -22.92 7.06
C VAL A 309 -1.13 -22.10 5.82
N SER A 310 -1.22 -22.74 4.65
CA SER A 310 -0.84 -22.15 3.37
C SER A 310 -2.01 -21.87 2.41
N SER A 311 -3.20 -22.45 2.65
CA SER A 311 -4.33 -22.34 1.73
C SER A 311 -5.63 -21.91 2.43
N LEU A 312 -6.39 -21.06 1.75
CA LEU A 312 -7.74 -20.68 2.15
C LEU A 312 -8.71 -21.85 2.06
N SER A 313 -8.54 -22.73 1.06
CA SER A 313 -9.38 -23.90 0.87
C SER A 313 -9.33 -24.86 2.05
N ASP A 314 -8.17 -25.00 2.71
CA ASP A 314 -8.02 -25.85 3.92
C ASP A 314 -8.87 -25.32 5.08
N LEU A 315 -9.14 -24.04 5.09
CA LEU A 315 -10.00 -23.35 6.07
C LEU A 315 -11.47 -23.32 5.64
N GLY A 316 -11.77 -23.73 4.39
CA GLY A 316 -13.11 -23.70 3.80
C GLY A 316 -13.56 -22.29 3.43
N PHE A 317 -12.61 -21.40 3.09
CA PHE A 317 -12.85 -20.03 2.63
C PHE A 317 -12.41 -19.83 1.19
N SER A 318 -13.02 -18.85 0.52
CA SER A 318 -12.63 -18.34 -0.80
C SER A 318 -12.61 -16.81 -0.79
N LEU A 319 -11.93 -16.22 -1.78
CA LEU A 319 -12.03 -14.78 -2.05
C LEU A 319 -13.29 -14.53 -2.90
N THR A 320 -13.99 -13.42 -2.62
CA THR A 320 -15.02 -12.95 -3.57
C THR A 320 -14.34 -12.58 -4.89
N PRO A 321 -14.94 -12.92 -6.04
CA PRO A 321 -14.45 -12.41 -7.32
C PRO A 321 -14.48 -10.88 -7.32
N THR A 322 -13.37 -10.26 -7.69
CA THR A 322 -13.24 -8.80 -7.90
C THR A 322 -13.75 -8.41 -9.26
#